data_be8a62acb4c11e3c7a5ca49356471c39
#
_entry.id   be8a62acb4c11e3c7a5ca49356471c39
#
_cell.length_a   1.000
_cell.length_b   1.000
_cell.length_c   1.000
_cell.angle_alpha   90.00
_cell.angle_beta   90.00
_cell.angle_gamma   90.00
#
_symmetry.space_group_name_H-M   'P 1'
#
loop_
_entity.id
_entity.type
_entity.pdbx_description
1 polymer ?
#
loop_
_entity_poly.entity_id
_entity_poly.type
_entity_poly.pdbx_seq_one_letter_code
_entity_poly.pdbx_strand_id
1 'polypeptide(L)'
;MYALFAVFGVVIFFWFSFHQNGLTLTYFAKEYTDLNLFGMPISAELFQSLNPFFVVFLTPVIMAIFASQRRRGKEPSTPKKIAIGMGIAALAFIVMAVGSYFANLPLHKDIIAVGTSPVKVTPFLLMLTYLILTVAELYISPLGISFVSKVAPPKYQGIMQGAVSYTHLT
;
A
#
# COMPACT_ATOMS: atom_id res chain seq x y z
N MET A 1 -23.49 -14.50 -2.14
CA MET A 1 -23.65 -13.42 -1.14
C MET A 1 -22.55 -13.45 -0.08
N TYR A 2 -22.32 -14.54 0.64
CA TYR A 2 -21.25 -14.65 1.67
C TYR A 2 -19.83 -14.37 1.12
N ALA A 3 -19.51 -14.84 -0.07
CA ALA A 3 -18.20 -14.58 -0.71
C ALA A 3 -17.97 -13.07 -1.00
N LEU A 4 -19.03 -12.33 -1.31
CA LEU A 4 -18.95 -10.89 -1.52
C LEU A 4 -18.63 -10.15 -0.22
N PHE A 5 -19.31 -10.51 0.88
CA PHE A 5 -19.03 -9.93 2.21
C PHE A 5 -17.61 -10.26 2.69
N ALA A 6 -17.14 -11.49 2.44
CA ALA A 6 -15.77 -11.87 2.77
C ALA A 6 -14.74 -11.01 2.00
N VAL A 7 -14.95 -10.80 0.71
CA VAL A 7 -14.07 -9.94 -0.11
C VAL A 7 -14.12 -8.48 0.36
N PHE A 8 -15.30 -7.95 0.69
CA PHE A 8 -15.41 -6.62 1.25
C PHE A 8 -14.66 -6.49 2.58
N GLY A 9 -14.81 -7.47 3.48
CA GLY A 9 -14.05 -7.48 4.73
C GLY A 9 -12.54 -7.40 4.50
N VAL A 10 -12.01 -8.22 3.59
CA VAL A 10 -10.58 -8.23 3.25
C VAL A 10 -10.15 -6.88 2.65
N VAL A 11 -10.93 -6.32 1.74
CA VAL A 11 -10.63 -5.03 1.09
C VAL A 11 -10.65 -3.88 2.11
N ILE A 12 -11.60 -3.87 3.06
CA ILE A 12 -11.65 -2.87 4.14
C ILE A 12 -10.37 -2.94 4.99
N PHE A 13 -9.94 -4.15 5.41
CA PHE A 13 -8.70 -4.30 6.17
C PHE A 13 -7.46 -3.88 5.38
N PHE A 14 -7.43 -4.14 4.07
CA PHE A 14 -6.35 -3.65 3.22
C PHE A 14 -6.31 -2.12 3.22
N TRP A 15 -7.43 -1.46 2.95
CA TRP A 15 -7.48 0.01 2.92
C TRP A 15 -7.17 0.63 4.27
N PHE A 16 -7.64 0.03 5.35
CA PHE A 16 -7.28 0.47 6.71
C PHE A 16 -5.75 0.42 6.92
N SER A 17 -5.12 -0.70 6.54
CA SER A 17 -3.66 -0.83 6.64
C SER A 17 -2.92 0.10 5.67
N PHE A 18 -3.47 0.30 4.47
CA PHE A 18 -2.89 1.17 3.46
C PHE A 18 -2.93 2.66 3.86
N HIS A 19 -4.01 3.11 4.50
CA HIS A 19 -4.12 4.50 4.99
C HIS A 19 -3.15 4.80 6.15
N GLN A 20 -2.64 3.79 6.85
CA GLN A 20 -1.54 3.99 7.80
C GLN A 20 -0.26 4.51 7.11
N ASN A 21 -0.14 4.34 5.83
CA ASN A 21 0.86 4.91 4.95
C ASN A 21 1.01 6.44 5.12
N GLY A 22 -0.11 7.19 5.10
CA GLY A 22 -0.12 8.64 5.26
C GLY A 22 0.26 9.12 6.67
N LEU A 23 -0.04 8.33 7.70
CA LEU A 23 0.24 8.69 9.10
C LEU A 23 1.52 8.04 9.60
N THR A 24 1.54 6.72 9.69
CA THR A 24 2.63 5.96 10.34
C THR A 24 3.95 6.11 9.59
N LEU A 25 3.95 6.00 8.26
CA LEU A 25 5.19 6.14 7.49
C LEU A 25 5.68 7.59 7.45
N THR A 26 4.79 8.58 7.50
CA THR A 26 5.20 9.99 7.59
C THR A 26 5.82 10.30 8.96
N TYR A 27 5.25 9.78 10.05
CA TYR A 27 5.87 9.89 11.37
C TYR A 27 7.22 9.17 11.41
N PHE A 28 7.29 7.96 10.86
CA PHE A 28 8.56 7.24 10.75
C PHE A 28 9.59 8.02 9.93
N ALA A 29 9.18 8.67 8.85
CA ALA A 29 10.06 9.54 8.08
C ALA A 29 10.62 10.69 8.92
N LYS A 30 9.78 11.34 9.72
CA LYS A 30 10.20 12.47 10.58
C LYS A 30 11.13 12.05 11.71
N GLU A 31 10.81 10.95 12.38
CA GLU A 31 11.49 10.55 13.62
C GLU A 31 12.73 9.71 13.37
N TYR A 32 12.69 8.80 12.40
CA TYR A 32 13.69 7.74 12.23
C TYR A 32 14.45 7.79 10.92
N THR A 33 14.08 8.64 9.95
CA THR A 33 14.73 8.66 8.64
C THR A 33 15.66 9.86 8.52
N ASP A 34 16.82 9.64 7.89
CA ASP A 34 17.65 10.75 7.47
C ASP A 34 16.98 11.47 6.29
N LEU A 35 16.57 12.71 6.55
CA LEU A 35 15.89 13.54 5.56
C LEU A 35 16.86 14.27 4.62
N ASN A 36 18.12 13.85 4.55
CA ASN A 36 19.09 14.35 3.59
C ASN A 36 19.29 13.34 2.46
N LEU A 37 18.89 13.71 1.27
CA LEU A 37 19.12 12.91 0.05
C LEU A 37 20.11 13.66 -0.85
N PHE A 38 21.29 13.08 -1.06
CA PHE A 38 22.35 13.70 -1.87
C PHE A 38 22.74 15.13 -1.44
N GLY A 39 22.65 15.42 -0.13
CA GLY A 39 22.97 16.75 0.42
C GLY A 39 21.84 17.77 0.35
N MET A 40 20.69 17.39 -0.14
CA MET A 40 19.48 18.22 -0.15
C MET A 40 18.52 17.79 0.98
N PRO A 41 18.04 18.72 1.81
CA PRO A 41 17.05 18.41 2.82
C PRO A 41 15.70 18.12 2.15
N ILE A 42 15.09 16.98 2.47
CA ILE A 42 13.76 16.59 1.97
C ILE A 42 12.77 16.66 3.12
N SER A 43 11.54 17.10 2.84
CA SER A 43 10.48 17.02 3.84
C SER A 43 9.93 15.58 3.93
N ALA A 44 9.50 15.17 5.12
CA ALA A 44 8.93 13.84 5.34
C ALA A 44 7.63 13.63 4.53
N GLU A 45 6.88 14.70 4.29
CA GLU A 45 5.65 14.69 3.49
C GLU A 45 5.91 14.35 2.03
N LEU A 46 7.11 14.61 1.53
CA LEU A 46 7.49 14.32 0.13
C LEU A 46 7.51 12.82 -0.13
N PHE A 47 7.79 12.00 0.89
CA PHE A 47 7.73 10.54 0.75
C PHE A 47 6.31 10.04 0.43
N GLN A 48 5.28 10.71 0.96
CA GLN A 48 3.88 10.38 0.63
C GLN A 48 3.57 10.59 -0.86
N SER A 49 4.21 11.57 -1.49
CA SER A 49 4.07 11.85 -2.93
C SER A 49 4.71 10.78 -3.82
N LEU A 50 5.56 9.89 -3.25
CA LEU A 50 6.13 8.77 -4.00
C LEU A 50 5.05 7.75 -4.40
N ASN A 51 3.97 7.61 -3.61
CA ASN A 51 2.91 6.68 -3.97
C ASN A 51 2.24 7.07 -5.32
N PRO A 52 1.64 8.25 -5.51
CA PRO A 52 1.08 8.63 -6.81
C PRO A 52 2.12 8.63 -7.93
N PHE A 53 3.37 8.99 -7.64
CA PHE A 53 4.45 8.89 -8.61
C PHE A 53 4.63 7.43 -9.10
N PHE A 54 4.79 6.49 -8.18
CA PHE A 54 4.94 5.07 -8.53
C PHE A 54 3.67 4.50 -9.18
N VAL A 55 2.47 4.93 -8.79
CA VAL A 55 1.23 4.53 -9.46
C VAL A 55 1.28 4.84 -10.95
N VAL A 56 1.66 6.04 -11.34
CA VAL A 56 1.73 6.45 -12.75
C VAL A 56 2.71 5.57 -13.54
N PHE A 57 3.89 5.32 -13.00
CA PHE A 57 4.93 4.55 -13.70
C PHE A 57 4.70 3.04 -13.67
N LEU A 58 4.16 2.50 -12.58
CA LEU A 58 3.97 1.05 -12.44
C LEU A 58 2.65 0.55 -13.06
N THR A 59 1.64 1.41 -13.20
CA THR A 59 0.36 1.02 -13.82
C THR A 59 0.52 0.36 -15.18
N PRO A 60 1.24 0.94 -16.17
CA PRO A 60 1.40 0.29 -17.46
C PRO A 60 2.15 -1.04 -17.35
N VAL A 61 3.10 -1.18 -16.44
CA VAL A 61 3.86 -2.42 -16.22
C VAL A 61 2.95 -3.51 -15.66
N ILE A 62 2.19 -3.22 -14.61
CA ILE A 62 1.26 -4.17 -13.99
C ILE A 62 0.14 -4.56 -14.97
N MET A 63 -0.39 -3.61 -15.72
CA MET A 63 -1.39 -3.89 -16.75
C MET A 63 -0.84 -4.77 -17.88
N ALA A 64 0.42 -4.56 -18.29
CA ALA A 64 1.08 -5.43 -19.26
C ALA A 64 1.27 -6.86 -18.73
N ILE A 65 1.62 -7.01 -17.45
CA ILE A 65 1.71 -8.32 -16.79
C ILE A 65 0.35 -9.03 -16.82
N PHE A 66 -0.73 -8.34 -16.42
CA PHE A 66 -2.07 -8.93 -16.43
C PHE A 66 -2.52 -9.29 -17.85
N ALA A 67 -2.26 -8.43 -18.84
CA ALA A 67 -2.55 -8.71 -20.25
C ALA A 67 -1.78 -9.93 -20.76
N SER A 68 -0.51 -10.08 -20.40
CA SER A 68 0.31 -11.24 -20.76
C SER A 68 -0.22 -12.52 -20.12
N GLN A 69 -0.61 -12.49 -18.85
CA GLN A 69 -1.20 -13.63 -18.16
C GLN A 69 -2.53 -14.04 -18.79
N ARG A 70 -3.36 -13.07 -19.19
CA ARG A 70 -4.63 -13.29 -19.89
C ARG A 70 -4.41 -13.98 -21.23
N ARG A 71 -3.45 -13.49 -22.03
CA ARG A 71 -3.10 -14.10 -23.34
C ARG A 71 -2.64 -15.55 -23.21
N ARG A 72 -1.99 -15.89 -22.09
CA ARG A 72 -1.50 -17.25 -21.79
C ARG A 72 -2.58 -18.14 -21.15
N GLY A 73 -3.79 -17.65 -20.93
CA GLY A 73 -4.85 -18.38 -20.22
C GLY A 73 -4.55 -18.69 -18.75
N LYS A 74 -3.56 -18.02 -18.16
CA LYS A 74 -3.11 -18.22 -16.77
C LYS A 74 -3.45 -17.03 -15.86
N GLU A 75 -4.43 -16.23 -16.25
CA GLU A 75 -4.84 -15.09 -15.43
C GLU A 75 -5.44 -15.57 -14.10
N PRO A 76 -4.90 -15.12 -12.95
CA PRO A 76 -5.46 -15.49 -11.65
C PRO A 76 -6.88 -14.93 -11.48
N SER A 77 -7.73 -15.66 -10.77
CA SER A 77 -9.07 -15.16 -10.41
C SER A 77 -8.97 -13.88 -9.56
N THR A 78 -10.03 -13.07 -9.57
CA THR A 78 -10.06 -11.81 -8.82
C THR A 78 -9.72 -11.98 -7.33
N PRO A 79 -10.30 -12.95 -6.58
CA PRO A 79 -9.91 -13.19 -5.20
C PRO A 79 -8.44 -13.57 -5.05
N LYS A 80 -7.88 -14.32 -6.00
CA LYS A 80 -6.46 -14.69 -5.96
C LYS A 80 -5.54 -13.48 -6.18
N LYS A 81 -5.90 -12.55 -7.04
CA LYS A 81 -5.15 -11.30 -7.21
C LYS A 81 -5.19 -10.45 -5.95
N ILE A 82 -6.35 -10.36 -5.29
CA ILE A 82 -6.51 -9.65 -4.00
C ILE A 82 -5.60 -10.30 -2.94
N ALA A 83 -5.61 -11.64 -2.83
CA ALA A 83 -4.74 -12.34 -1.88
C ALA A 83 -3.24 -12.10 -2.16
N ILE A 84 -2.83 -12.06 -3.43
CA ILE A 84 -1.46 -11.72 -3.81
C ILE A 84 -1.13 -10.28 -3.41
N GLY A 85 -2.02 -9.31 -3.68
CA GLY A 85 -1.84 -7.92 -3.28
C GLY A 85 -1.70 -7.76 -1.77
N MET A 86 -2.53 -8.46 -0.98
CA MET A 86 -2.42 -8.48 0.48
C MET A 86 -1.07 -9.05 0.95
N GLY A 87 -0.60 -10.13 0.30
CA GLY A 87 0.71 -10.71 0.59
C GLY A 87 1.87 -9.74 0.29
N ILE A 88 1.77 -9.00 -0.82
CA ILE A 88 2.76 -7.96 -1.17
C ILE A 88 2.71 -6.81 -0.16
N ALA A 89 1.53 -6.37 0.29
CA ALA A 89 1.42 -5.35 1.32
C ALA A 89 2.04 -5.79 2.65
N ALA A 90 1.77 -7.03 3.06
CA ALA A 90 2.41 -7.62 4.26
C ALA A 90 3.95 -7.64 4.12
N LEU A 91 4.47 -7.99 2.93
CA LEU A 91 5.90 -7.96 2.66
C LEU A 91 6.50 -6.56 2.82
N ALA A 92 5.82 -5.50 2.40
CA ALA A 92 6.28 -4.13 2.58
C ALA A 92 6.51 -3.79 4.07
N PHE A 93 5.57 -4.15 4.95
CA PHE A 93 5.71 -3.93 6.38
C PHE A 93 6.77 -4.83 7.03
N ILE A 94 6.94 -6.07 6.53
CA ILE A 94 8.03 -6.95 6.97
C ILE A 94 9.39 -6.33 6.61
N VAL A 95 9.55 -5.81 5.40
CA VAL A 95 10.79 -5.12 4.98
C VAL A 95 11.07 -3.92 5.89
N MET A 96 10.04 -3.15 6.23
CA MET A 96 10.15 -2.03 7.14
C MET A 96 10.58 -2.47 8.54
N ALA A 97 9.92 -3.51 9.10
CA ALA A 97 10.23 -4.05 10.42
C ALA A 97 11.66 -4.61 10.49
N VAL A 98 12.06 -5.37 9.48
CA VAL A 98 13.40 -5.95 9.38
C VAL A 98 14.46 -4.85 9.25
N GLY A 99 14.22 -3.86 8.40
CA GLY A 99 15.12 -2.71 8.26
C GLY A 99 15.28 -1.93 9.56
N SER A 100 14.18 -1.70 10.28
CA SER A 100 14.19 -1.05 11.59
C SER A 100 14.96 -1.85 12.65
N TYR A 101 14.78 -3.17 12.65
CA TYR A 101 15.47 -4.08 13.56
C TYR A 101 16.99 -4.09 13.34
N PHE A 102 17.43 -4.22 12.09
CA PHE A 102 18.87 -4.20 11.76
C PHE A 102 19.51 -2.84 12.00
N ALA A 103 18.75 -1.77 11.88
CA ALA A 103 19.23 -0.43 12.23
C ALA A 103 19.28 -0.15 13.75
N ASN A 104 18.83 -1.11 14.58
CA ASN A 104 18.73 -0.96 16.04
C ASN A 104 17.99 0.34 16.43
N LEU A 105 16.87 0.62 15.78
CA LEU A 105 16.10 1.82 16.10
C LEU A 105 15.52 1.75 17.52
N PRO A 106 15.61 2.84 18.30
CA PRO A 106 14.99 2.91 19.61
C PRO A 106 13.46 2.86 19.49
N LEU A 107 12.81 2.38 20.54
CA LEU A 107 11.35 2.40 20.59
C LEU A 107 10.83 3.84 20.68
N HIS A 108 9.68 4.10 20.11
CA HIS A 108 9.06 5.43 20.13
C HIS A 108 8.95 6.03 21.54
N LYS A 109 8.62 5.20 22.54
CA LYS A 109 8.58 5.62 23.96
C LYS A 109 9.90 6.22 24.46
N ASP A 110 11.03 5.78 23.92
CA ASP A 110 12.36 6.19 24.35
C ASP A 110 12.80 7.53 23.71
N ILE A 111 12.11 7.95 22.64
CA ILE A 111 12.41 9.18 21.90
C ILE A 111 11.37 10.30 22.08
N ILE A 112 10.26 10.04 22.78
CA ILE A 112 9.17 11.03 22.98
C ILE A 112 9.69 12.37 23.51
N ALA A 113 10.66 12.34 24.41
CA ALA A 113 11.21 13.55 25.01
C ALA A 113 12.13 14.34 24.05
N VAL A 114 12.72 13.68 23.04
CA VAL A 114 13.70 14.27 22.12
C VAL A 114 13.07 14.62 20.78
N GLY A 115 11.95 13.98 20.44
CA GLY A 115 11.20 14.20 19.20
C GLY A 115 11.80 13.55 17.94
N THR A 116 13.06 13.10 18.01
CA THR A 116 13.73 12.40 16.89
C THR A 116 14.66 11.32 17.42
N SER A 117 14.82 10.23 16.66
CA SER A 117 15.77 9.18 16.98
C SER A 117 17.21 9.65 16.79
N PRO A 118 18.13 9.31 17.71
CA PRO A 118 19.58 9.52 17.52
C PRO A 118 20.15 8.63 16.41
N VAL A 119 19.52 7.48 16.15
CA VAL A 119 19.86 6.57 15.06
C VAL A 119 18.82 6.73 13.94
N LYS A 120 19.29 6.96 12.73
CA LYS A 120 18.41 7.16 11.57
C LYS A 120 18.68 6.12 10.49
N VAL A 121 17.62 5.74 9.79
CA VAL A 121 17.70 4.87 8.62
C VAL A 121 17.81 5.70 7.34
N THR A 122 18.32 5.07 6.30
CA THR A 122 18.42 5.69 4.98
C THR A 122 17.03 5.91 4.38
N PRO A 123 16.79 7.00 3.61
CA PRO A 123 15.53 7.25 2.94
C PRO A 123 15.14 6.14 1.94
N PHE A 124 16.10 5.35 1.46
CA PHE A 124 15.86 4.24 0.54
C PHE A 124 14.96 3.13 1.15
N LEU A 125 15.01 2.92 2.46
CA LEU A 125 14.12 1.95 3.13
C LEU A 125 12.65 2.36 2.96
N LEU A 126 12.35 3.64 3.18
CA LEU A 126 11.02 4.18 2.96
C LEU A 126 10.60 4.13 1.48
N MET A 127 11.49 4.56 0.58
CA MET A 127 11.22 4.53 -0.87
C MET A 127 10.88 3.11 -1.34
N LEU A 128 11.63 2.11 -0.87
CA LEU A 128 11.37 0.70 -1.18
C LEU A 128 10.02 0.25 -0.60
N THR A 129 9.71 0.63 0.62
CA THR A 129 8.42 0.31 1.26
C THR A 129 7.24 0.91 0.47
N TYR A 130 7.33 2.19 0.06
CA TYR A 130 6.33 2.83 -0.78
C TYR A 130 6.18 2.16 -2.13
N LEU A 131 7.28 1.77 -2.77
CA LEU A 131 7.27 1.04 -4.04
C LEU A 131 6.51 -0.29 -3.92
N ILE A 132 6.81 -1.09 -2.87
CA ILE A 132 6.15 -2.38 -2.66
C ILE A 132 4.66 -2.18 -2.34
N LEU A 133 4.32 -1.19 -1.51
CA LEU A 133 2.93 -0.85 -1.20
C LEU A 133 2.15 -0.42 -2.44
N THR A 134 2.75 0.36 -3.33
CA THR A 134 2.12 0.77 -4.59
C THR A 134 1.88 -0.42 -5.52
N VAL A 135 2.81 -1.39 -5.57
CA VAL A 135 2.56 -2.65 -6.30
C VAL A 135 1.36 -3.38 -5.71
N ALA A 136 1.26 -3.50 -4.38
CA ALA A 136 0.13 -4.13 -3.71
C ALA A 136 -1.20 -3.42 -4.06
N GLU A 137 -1.20 -2.09 -4.03
CA GLU A 137 -2.34 -1.25 -4.39
C GLU A 137 -2.81 -1.51 -5.82
N LEU A 138 -1.89 -1.54 -6.78
CA LEU A 138 -2.20 -1.80 -8.18
C LEU A 138 -2.75 -3.21 -8.44
N TYR A 139 -2.46 -4.18 -7.56
CA TYR A 139 -3.09 -5.50 -7.60
C TYR A 139 -4.52 -5.49 -7.08
N ILE A 140 -4.88 -4.63 -6.14
CA ILE A 140 -6.17 -4.63 -5.43
C ILE A 140 -7.14 -3.59 -6.01
N SER A 141 -6.67 -2.36 -6.26
CA SER A 141 -7.50 -1.22 -6.61
C SER A 141 -8.39 -1.43 -7.86
N PRO A 142 -7.86 -1.90 -9.02
CA PRO A 142 -8.70 -2.09 -10.20
C PRO A 142 -9.69 -3.25 -10.04
N LEU A 143 -9.47 -4.14 -9.07
CA LEU A 143 -10.26 -5.35 -8.88
C LEU A 143 -11.48 -5.15 -7.99
N GLY A 144 -11.43 -4.24 -7.03
CA GLY A 144 -12.55 -3.94 -6.15
C GLY A 144 -13.79 -3.55 -6.94
N ILE A 145 -13.69 -2.55 -7.79
CA ILE A 145 -14.79 -2.06 -8.63
C ILE A 145 -15.23 -3.10 -9.67
N SER A 146 -14.27 -3.76 -10.34
CA SER A 146 -14.56 -4.79 -11.34
C SER A 146 -15.21 -6.05 -10.75
N PHE A 147 -14.87 -6.42 -9.51
CA PHE A 147 -15.47 -7.56 -8.84
C PHE A 147 -16.92 -7.27 -8.45
N VAL A 148 -17.16 -6.11 -7.87
CA VAL A 148 -18.52 -5.68 -7.50
C VAL A 148 -19.45 -5.64 -8.69
N SER A 149 -19.00 -5.11 -9.83
CA SER A 149 -19.82 -5.05 -11.04
C SER A 149 -20.19 -6.43 -11.59
N LYS A 150 -19.40 -7.48 -11.30
CA LYS A 150 -19.66 -8.86 -11.77
C LYS A 150 -20.50 -9.69 -10.82
N VAL A 151 -20.44 -9.41 -9.51
CA VAL A 151 -21.02 -10.28 -8.47
C VAL A 151 -22.24 -9.66 -7.79
N ALA A 152 -22.35 -8.32 -7.81
CA ALA A 152 -23.48 -7.63 -7.22
C ALA A 152 -24.75 -7.81 -8.08
N PRO A 153 -25.91 -8.10 -7.45
CA PRO A 153 -27.19 -8.10 -8.15
C PRO A 153 -27.42 -6.73 -8.81
N PRO A 154 -27.99 -6.68 -10.03
CA PRO A 154 -28.16 -5.43 -10.80
C PRO A 154 -28.83 -4.30 -10.00
N LYS A 155 -29.80 -4.67 -9.13
CA LYS A 155 -30.53 -3.73 -8.26
C LYS A 155 -29.64 -3.01 -7.25
N TYR A 156 -28.54 -3.61 -6.81
CA TYR A 156 -27.67 -3.09 -5.74
C TYR A 156 -26.28 -2.68 -6.25
N GLN A 157 -26.03 -2.79 -7.54
CA GLN A 157 -24.73 -2.56 -8.14
C GLN A 157 -24.18 -1.15 -7.86
N GLY A 158 -25.03 -0.12 -8.01
CA GLY A 158 -24.66 1.27 -7.75
C GLY A 158 -24.32 1.53 -6.28
N ILE A 159 -25.13 1.00 -5.34
CA ILE A 159 -24.87 1.14 -3.90
C ILE A 159 -23.58 0.44 -3.50
N MET A 160 -23.33 -0.75 -4.01
CA MET A 160 -22.13 -1.53 -3.71
C MET A 160 -20.87 -0.93 -4.34
N GLN A 161 -20.96 -0.37 -5.54
CA GLN A 161 -19.86 0.39 -6.14
C GLN A 161 -19.58 1.67 -5.37
N GLY A 162 -20.63 2.37 -4.92
CA GLY A 162 -20.51 3.54 -4.05
C GLY A 162 -19.81 3.19 -2.73
N ALA A 163 -20.18 2.08 -2.08
CA ALA A 163 -19.53 1.64 -0.85
C ALA A 163 -18.04 1.35 -1.04
N VAL A 164 -17.64 0.71 -2.15
CA VAL A 164 -16.21 0.48 -2.46
C VAL A 164 -15.49 1.79 -2.76
N SER A 165 -16.10 2.70 -3.52
CA SER A 165 -15.51 4.01 -3.80
C SER A 165 -15.36 4.86 -2.53
N TYR A 166 -16.30 4.75 -1.59
CA TYR A 166 -16.23 5.47 -0.31
C TYR A 166 -15.07 5.00 0.56
N THR A 167 -14.74 3.70 0.53
CA THR A 167 -13.56 3.18 1.23
C THR A 167 -12.23 3.61 0.58
N HIS A 168 -12.25 4.12 -0.65
CA HIS A 168 -11.10 4.68 -1.33
C HIS A 168 -10.85 6.16 -1.01
N LEU A 169 -11.88 6.90 -0.53
CA LEU A 169 -11.83 8.35 -0.36
C LEU A 169 -11.63 8.81 1.09
N THR A 170 -11.75 7.90 2.05
CA THR A 170 -11.57 8.13 3.49
C THR A 170 -10.29 7.52 4.01
#